data_479a9dd2d41b6acfa8209b8009885051
#
_entry.id   479a9dd2d41b6acfa8209b8009885051
#
_cell.length_a   1.000
_cell.length_b   1.000
_cell.length_c   1.000
_cell.angle_alpha   90.00
_cell.angle_beta   90.00
_cell.angle_gamma   90.00
#
_symmetry.space_group_name_H-M   'P 1'
#
loop_
_entity.id
_entity.type
_entity.pdbx_description
1 polymer ?
#
loop_
_entity_poly.entity_id
_entity_poly.type
_entity_poly.pdbx_seq_one_letter_code
_entity_poly.pdbx_strand_id
1 'polypeptide(L)'
;QSLRKIQTPWKSLNSVLRGGFMPGELIVLAARPGLGKTALAANVALSAAWRGMGVLFVSCEMSDESLGHRLISRVGRIDGRFFREGMGVTPQIRGAIDAAIGQLEALPLSIVEKSTVPMCPREVRRLARGIKDLGLIVVDYLQLLHPDEKSTSREREVAEMSRAFKQMALDLQVPVLLLSQLNRSR
;
A
#
# COMPACT_ATOMS: atom_id res chain seq x y z
N GLN A 1 20.37 -7.55 16.59
CA GLN A 1 19.63 -6.47 15.88
C GLN A 1 18.17 -6.58 16.27
N SER A 2 17.62 -5.53 16.90
CA SER A 2 16.18 -5.46 17.22
C SER A 2 15.39 -5.52 15.90
N LEU A 3 14.54 -6.52 15.74
CA LEU A 3 13.65 -6.65 14.58
C LEU A 3 12.74 -5.41 14.48
N ARG A 4 12.91 -4.62 13.45
CA ARG A 4 12.22 -3.33 13.26
C ARG A 4 10.78 -3.57 12.81
N LYS A 5 9.86 -3.68 13.78
CA LYS A 5 8.42 -3.85 13.51
C LYS A 5 7.81 -2.61 12.86
N ILE A 6 6.89 -2.81 11.93
CA ILE A 6 6.10 -1.73 11.34
C ILE A 6 4.85 -1.51 12.18
N GLN A 7 4.84 -0.43 12.94
CA GLN A 7 3.68 -0.04 13.72
C GLN A 7 2.61 0.62 12.83
N THR A 8 1.37 0.20 13.01
CA THR A 8 0.22 0.88 12.41
C THR A 8 -0.09 2.17 13.20
N PRO A 9 -0.89 3.10 12.64
CA PRO A 9 -1.30 4.29 13.38
C PRO A 9 -2.27 4.00 14.53
N TRP A 10 -2.78 2.78 14.67
CA TRP A 10 -3.78 2.40 15.68
C TRP A 10 -3.16 1.56 16.79
N LYS A 11 -3.19 2.08 18.02
CA LYS A 11 -2.64 1.40 19.21
C LYS A 11 -3.31 0.05 19.47
N SER A 12 -4.64 -0.03 19.33
CA SER A 12 -5.41 -1.27 19.51
C SER A 12 -4.97 -2.37 18.52
N LEU A 13 -4.77 -2.01 17.24
CA LEU A 13 -4.31 -2.95 16.24
C LEU A 13 -2.87 -3.40 16.54
N ASN A 14 -2.00 -2.48 16.93
CA ASN A 14 -0.63 -2.81 17.31
C ASN A 14 -0.59 -3.74 18.54
N SER A 15 -1.50 -3.58 19.49
CA SER A 15 -1.60 -4.49 20.65
C SER A 15 -1.92 -5.92 20.21
N VAL A 16 -2.91 -6.09 19.32
CA VAL A 16 -3.27 -7.41 18.75
C VAL A 16 -2.10 -8.01 17.95
N LEU A 17 -1.40 -7.19 17.18
CA LEU A 17 -0.24 -7.57 16.38
C LEU A 17 1.07 -7.66 17.18
N ARG A 18 1.00 -7.65 18.53
CA ARG A 18 2.17 -7.71 19.40
C ARG A 18 3.26 -6.68 19.05
N GLY A 19 2.83 -5.47 18.72
CA GLY A 19 3.70 -4.31 18.42
C GLY A 19 3.78 -3.92 16.96
N GLY A 20 3.08 -4.56 16.05
CA GLY A 20 3.03 -4.24 14.61
C GLY A 20 3.44 -5.40 13.72
N PHE A 21 3.56 -5.16 12.42
CA PHE A 21 3.97 -6.17 11.44
C PHE A 21 5.44 -6.53 11.60
N MET A 22 5.74 -7.82 11.56
CA MET A 22 7.12 -8.33 11.70
C MET A 22 7.80 -8.42 10.33
N PRO A 23 9.12 -8.18 10.25
CA PRO A 23 9.90 -8.53 9.08
C PRO A 23 9.68 -9.99 8.66
N GLY A 24 9.56 -10.24 7.36
CA GLY A 24 9.32 -11.56 6.81
C GLY A 24 7.85 -12.04 6.88
N GLU A 25 6.93 -11.23 7.40
CA GLU A 25 5.50 -11.57 7.41
C GLU A 25 4.80 -11.20 6.10
N LEU A 26 3.88 -12.04 5.68
CA LEU A 26 2.84 -11.71 4.73
C LEU A 26 1.55 -11.44 5.53
N ILE A 27 1.07 -10.21 5.44
CA ILE A 27 -0.18 -9.78 6.07
C ILE A 27 -1.24 -9.66 4.97
N VAL A 28 -2.34 -10.38 5.09
CA VAL A 28 -3.45 -10.29 4.13
C VAL A 28 -4.58 -9.47 4.73
N LEU A 29 -4.89 -8.33 4.08
CA LEU A 29 -6.02 -7.49 4.43
C LEU A 29 -7.17 -7.76 3.45
N ALA A 30 -8.14 -8.55 3.88
CA ALA A 30 -9.28 -8.91 3.06
C ALA A 30 -10.54 -8.14 3.48
N ALA A 31 -11.26 -7.58 2.49
CA ALA A 31 -12.55 -6.94 2.73
C ALA A 31 -13.40 -6.91 1.45
N ARG A 32 -14.72 -6.71 1.60
CA ARG A 32 -15.61 -6.40 0.47
C ARG A 32 -15.27 -5.04 -0.14
N PRO A 33 -15.64 -4.79 -1.42
CA PRO A 33 -15.51 -3.47 -2.04
C PRO A 33 -16.11 -2.36 -1.18
N GLY A 34 -15.49 -1.18 -1.19
CA GLY A 34 -15.99 0.01 -0.50
C GLY A 34 -15.76 0.07 1.02
N LEU A 35 -15.23 -0.97 1.66
CA LEU A 35 -14.98 -0.99 3.12
C LEU A 35 -13.67 -0.31 3.55
N GLY A 36 -12.98 0.38 2.65
CA GLY A 36 -11.83 1.19 3.00
C GLY A 36 -10.49 0.46 3.09
N LYS A 37 -10.32 -0.71 2.45
CA LYS A 37 -9.04 -1.45 2.40
C LYS A 37 -7.86 -0.55 2.03
N THR A 38 -7.93 0.11 0.87
CA THR A 38 -6.90 1.01 0.36
C THR A 38 -6.63 2.17 1.33
N ALA A 39 -7.69 2.74 1.95
CA ALA A 39 -7.54 3.81 2.92
C ALA A 39 -6.77 3.35 4.17
N LEU A 40 -7.05 2.13 4.67
CA LEU A 40 -6.32 1.55 5.79
C LEU A 40 -4.86 1.31 5.42
N ALA A 41 -4.60 0.69 4.26
CA ALA A 41 -3.25 0.41 3.78
C ALA A 41 -2.44 1.70 3.55
N ALA A 42 -3.05 2.74 2.97
CA ALA A 42 -2.42 4.06 2.79
C ALA A 42 -2.03 4.71 4.12
N ASN A 43 -2.87 4.61 5.16
CA ASN A 43 -2.52 5.11 6.50
C ASN A 43 -1.37 4.32 7.14
N VAL A 44 -1.30 3.00 6.92
CA VAL A 44 -0.16 2.18 7.38
C VAL A 44 1.11 2.59 6.64
N ALA A 45 1.04 2.76 5.32
CA ALA A 45 2.15 3.20 4.47
C ALA A 45 2.68 4.57 4.92
N LEU A 46 1.81 5.57 5.10
CA LEU A 46 2.19 6.88 5.63
C LEU A 46 2.83 6.77 7.02
N SER A 47 2.26 5.95 7.92
CA SER A 47 2.82 5.76 9.27
C SER A 47 4.23 5.18 9.25
N ALA A 48 4.53 4.27 8.32
CA ALA A 48 5.87 3.71 8.13
C ALA A 48 6.82 4.76 7.53
N ALA A 49 6.38 5.48 6.48
CA ALA A 49 7.18 6.49 5.81
C ALA A 49 7.53 7.68 6.73
N TRP A 50 6.60 8.15 7.57
CA TRP A 50 6.88 9.19 8.58
C TRP A 50 7.90 8.76 9.65
N ARG A 51 8.11 7.46 9.82
CA ARG A 51 9.19 6.93 10.68
C ARG A 51 10.52 6.74 9.93
N GLY A 52 10.61 7.25 8.70
CA GLY A 52 11.80 7.19 7.86
C GLY A 52 12.04 5.83 7.22
N MET A 53 11.04 4.95 7.17
CA MET A 53 11.16 3.66 6.52
C MET A 53 10.75 3.78 5.05
N GLY A 54 11.57 3.24 4.14
CA GLY A 54 11.23 3.14 2.73
C GLY A 54 9.97 2.29 2.51
N VAL A 55 9.01 2.79 1.76
CA VAL A 55 7.76 2.10 1.47
C VAL A 55 7.57 1.99 -0.03
N LEU A 56 7.29 0.77 -0.51
CA LEU A 56 6.79 0.54 -1.87
C LEU A 56 5.28 0.31 -1.80
N PHE A 57 4.50 1.16 -2.46
CA PHE A 57 3.05 1.00 -2.61
C PHE A 57 2.71 0.70 -4.07
N VAL A 58 2.30 -0.53 -4.35
CA VAL A 58 1.86 -0.97 -5.68
C VAL A 58 0.34 -0.86 -5.76
N SER A 59 -0.15 0.07 -6.59
CA SER A 59 -1.58 0.30 -6.83
C SER A 59 -2.00 -0.37 -8.13
N CYS A 60 -2.84 -1.41 -8.03
CA CYS A 60 -3.37 -2.11 -9.20
C CYS A 60 -4.82 -1.72 -9.53
N GLU A 61 -5.55 -1.15 -8.58
CA GLU A 61 -6.96 -0.76 -8.72
C GLU A 61 -7.12 0.73 -9.01
N MET A 62 -6.34 1.56 -8.34
CA MET A 62 -6.45 3.02 -8.44
C MET A 62 -5.29 3.60 -9.22
N SER A 63 -5.58 4.68 -9.99
CA SER A 63 -4.52 5.50 -10.56
C SER A 63 -3.68 6.16 -9.45
N ASP A 64 -2.43 6.49 -9.79
CA ASP A 64 -1.52 7.24 -8.93
C ASP A 64 -2.13 8.61 -8.54
N GLU A 65 -2.83 9.29 -9.46
CA GLU A 65 -3.56 10.52 -9.21
C GLU A 65 -4.64 10.32 -8.13
N SER A 66 -5.48 9.27 -8.26
CA SER A 66 -6.55 8.99 -7.29
C SER A 66 -6.01 8.63 -5.91
N LEU A 67 -4.90 7.90 -5.85
CA LEU A 67 -4.21 7.59 -4.60
C LEU A 67 -3.55 8.85 -4.03
N GLY A 68 -2.91 9.67 -4.88
CA GLY A 68 -2.32 10.95 -4.52
C GLY A 68 -3.35 11.89 -3.88
N HIS A 69 -4.52 12.06 -4.49
CA HIS A 69 -5.62 12.86 -3.92
C HIS A 69 -6.04 12.37 -2.52
N ARG A 70 -6.08 11.05 -2.28
CA ARG A 70 -6.37 10.50 -0.95
C ARG A 70 -5.28 10.83 0.06
N LEU A 71 -4.01 10.73 -0.33
CA LEU A 71 -2.88 11.05 0.54
C LEU A 71 -2.86 12.55 0.87
N ILE A 72 -3.05 13.41 -0.13
CA ILE A 72 -3.15 14.87 0.06
C ILE A 72 -4.32 15.22 0.99
N SER A 73 -5.51 14.64 0.74
CA SER A 73 -6.67 14.81 1.62
C SER A 73 -6.35 14.42 3.06
N ARG A 74 -5.65 13.30 3.25
CA ARG A 74 -5.31 12.77 4.58
C ARG A 74 -4.30 13.66 5.30
N VAL A 75 -3.25 14.11 4.61
CA VAL A 75 -2.17 14.93 5.19
C VAL A 75 -2.64 16.37 5.40
N GLY A 76 -3.28 16.95 4.39
CA GLY A 76 -3.79 18.35 4.43
C GLY A 76 -5.09 18.51 5.21
N ARG A 77 -5.70 17.41 5.71
CA ARG A 77 -7.03 17.42 6.36
C ARG A 77 -8.11 18.06 5.50
N ILE A 78 -8.05 17.80 4.19
CA ILE A 78 -8.98 18.30 3.18
C ILE A 78 -10.06 17.26 2.95
N ASP A 79 -11.33 17.67 2.85
CA ASP A 79 -12.41 16.76 2.48
C ASP A 79 -12.13 16.14 1.10
N GLY A 80 -12.11 14.81 1.03
CA GLY A 80 -11.85 14.09 -0.22
C GLY A 80 -12.86 14.35 -1.33
N ARG A 81 -14.06 14.91 -1.01
CA ARG A 81 -15.04 15.36 -2.01
C ARG A 81 -14.51 16.52 -2.84
N PHE A 82 -13.63 17.35 -2.27
CA PHE A 82 -13.01 18.46 -2.96
C PHE A 82 -12.40 18.04 -4.33
N PHE A 83 -11.62 16.95 -4.34
CA PHE A 83 -10.99 16.45 -5.56
C PHE A 83 -11.96 15.75 -6.52
N ARG A 84 -13.09 15.22 -6.03
CA ARG A 84 -14.09 14.52 -6.85
C ARG A 84 -15.13 15.43 -7.46
N GLU A 85 -15.52 16.47 -6.75
CA GLU A 85 -16.67 17.32 -7.10
C GLU A 85 -16.21 18.66 -7.72
N GLY A 86 -14.89 18.91 -7.81
CA GLY A 86 -14.36 20.16 -8.39
C GLY A 86 -14.77 21.40 -7.62
N MET A 87 -14.88 21.32 -6.29
CA MET A 87 -15.24 22.45 -5.44
C MET A 87 -14.24 23.59 -5.59
N GLY A 88 -14.71 24.84 -5.53
CA GLY A 88 -13.87 26.02 -5.73
C GLY A 88 -12.65 26.07 -4.80
N VAL A 89 -11.48 26.33 -5.38
CA VAL A 89 -10.21 26.42 -4.67
C VAL A 89 -10.09 27.77 -3.99
N THR A 90 -10.26 27.81 -2.65
CA THR A 90 -9.91 29.00 -1.87
C THR A 90 -8.40 29.09 -1.63
N PRO A 91 -7.84 30.29 -1.34
CA PRO A 91 -6.42 30.43 -0.99
C PRO A 91 -6.01 29.51 0.19
N GLN A 92 -6.88 29.30 1.17
CA GLN A 92 -6.63 28.44 2.32
C GLN A 92 -6.52 26.97 1.91
N ILE A 93 -7.43 26.50 1.04
CA ILE A 93 -7.40 25.12 0.52
C ILE A 93 -6.15 24.92 -0.32
N ARG A 94 -5.80 25.88 -1.18
CA ARG A 94 -4.57 25.81 -1.98
C ARG A 94 -3.33 25.70 -1.09
N GLY A 95 -3.20 26.56 -0.08
CA GLY A 95 -2.09 26.49 0.87
C GLY A 95 -2.01 25.15 1.62
N ALA A 96 -3.16 24.55 1.97
CA ALA A 96 -3.21 23.24 2.61
C ALA A 96 -2.78 22.11 1.65
N ILE A 97 -3.15 22.20 0.36
CA ILE A 97 -2.71 21.26 -0.68
C ILE A 97 -1.20 21.35 -0.87
N ASP A 98 -0.66 22.56 -1.06
CA ASP A 98 0.77 22.78 -1.32
C ASP A 98 1.61 22.30 -0.12
N ALA A 99 1.17 22.58 1.10
CA ALA A 99 1.82 22.08 2.31
C ALA A 99 1.77 20.55 2.43
N ALA A 100 0.65 19.92 2.05
CA ALA A 100 0.50 18.48 2.06
C ALA A 100 1.39 17.80 1.00
N ILE A 101 1.49 18.37 -0.20
CA ILE A 101 2.38 17.90 -1.26
C ILE A 101 3.84 17.95 -0.78
N GLY A 102 4.30 19.09 -0.26
CA GLY A 102 5.67 19.20 0.24
C GLY A 102 6.00 18.22 1.37
N GLN A 103 5.02 17.90 2.24
CA GLN A 103 5.21 16.86 3.25
C GLN A 103 5.31 15.46 2.64
N LEU A 104 4.48 15.16 1.64
CA LEU A 104 4.47 13.84 0.99
C LEU A 104 5.72 13.60 0.15
N GLU A 105 6.21 14.61 -0.56
CA GLU A 105 7.45 14.54 -1.37
C GLU A 105 8.70 14.27 -0.52
N ALA A 106 8.70 14.72 0.73
CA ALA A 106 9.78 14.47 1.66
C ALA A 106 9.80 13.05 2.24
N LEU A 107 8.74 12.25 2.01
CA LEU A 107 8.62 10.90 2.55
C LEU A 107 9.29 9.86 1.65
N PRO A 108 9.94 8.84 2.23
CA PRO A 108 10.47 7.69 1.49
C PRO A 108 9.33 6.74 1.05
N LEU A 109 8.34 7.27 0.33
CA LEU A 109 7.16 6.55 -0.16
C LEU A 109 7.17 6.55 -1.69
N SER A 110 7.38 5.37 -2.27
CA SER A 110 7.30 5.16 -3.72
C SER A 110 5.96 4.53 -4.08
N ILE A 111 5.20 5.19 -4.94
CA ILE A 111 3.93 4.69 -5.48
C ILE A 111 4.16 4.26 -6.91
N VAL A 112 3.70 3.07 -7.26
CA VAL A 112 3.79 2.52 -8.62
C VAL A 112 2.42 2.03 -9.05
N GLU A 113 1.95 2.54 -10.18
CA GLU A 113 0.70 2.14 -10.79
C GLU A 113 0.90 0.97 -11.77
N LYS A 114 -0.09 0.08 -11.83
CA LYS A 114 -0.10 -1.08 -12.74
C LYS A 114 -0.05 -0.69 -14.24
N SER A 115 -0.53 0.50 -14.60
CA SER A 115 -0.54 0.95 -16.00
C SER A 115 0.86 1.11 -16.59
N THR A 116 1.88 1.26 -15.75
CA THR A 116 3.27 1.52 -16.17
C THR A 116 3.98 0.24 -16.63
N VAL A 117 3.66 -0.92 -16.01
CA VAL A 117 4.22 -2.23 -16.37
C VAL A 117 3.25 -3.37 -15.98
N PRO A 118 3.26 -4.51 -16.68
CA PRO A 118 2.51 -5.70 -16.24
C PRO A 118 2.97 -6.11 -14.85
N MET A 119 2.13 -5.90 -13.84
CA MET A 119 2.50 -6.11 -12.45
C MET A 119 2.37 -7.58 -12.06
N CYS A 120 3.47 -8.18 -11.65
CA CYS A 120 3.57 -9.55 -11.17
C CYS A 120 4.52 -9.61 -9.94
N PRO A 121 4.55 -10.70 -9.15
CA PRO A 121 5.41 -10.79 -7.97
C PRO A 121 6.89 -10.52 -8.26
N ARG A 122 7.40 -10.99 -9.40
CA ARG A 122 8.79 -10.76 -9.84
C ARG A 122 9.07 -9.27 -10.06
N GLU A 123 8.15 -8.55 -10.68
CA GLU A 123 8.29 -7.12 -10.93
C GLU A 123 8.22 -6.30 -9.62
N VAL A 124 7.29 -6.64 -8.72
CA VAL A 124 7.24 -6.03 -7.38
C VAL A 124 8.56 -6.24 -6.64
N ARG A 125 9.16 -7.44 -6.72
CA ARG A 125 10.47 -7.73 -6.12
C ARG A 125 11.58 -6.87 -6.72
N ARG A 126 11.58 -6.68 -8.03
CA ARG A 126 12.56 -5.83 -8.73
C ARG A 126 12.48 -4.38 -8.25
N LEU A 127 11.26 -3.83 -8.19
CA LEU A 127 11.01 -2.49 -7.70
C LEU A 127 11.42 -2.33 -6.22
N ALA A 128 11.06 -3.30 -5.39
CA ALA A 128 11.36 -3.30 -3.96
C ALA A 128 12.87 -3.21 -3.67
N ARG A 129 13.70 -3.89 -4.47
CA ARG A 129 15.16 -3.84 -4.33
C ARG A 129 15.77 -2.47 -4.62
N GLY A 130 15.07 -1.61 -5.36
CA GLY A 130 15.49 -0.24 -5.65
C GLY A 130 15.15 0.76 -4.54
N ILE A 131 14.35 0.38 -3.55
CA ILE A 131 13.95 1.28 -2.46
C ILE A 131 14.98 1.28 -1.35
N LYS A 132 15.50 2.45 -1.04
CA LYS A 132 16.45 2.63 0.08
C LYS A 132 15.73 2.43 1.41
N ASP A 133 16.40 1.75 2.35
CA ASP A 133 15.89 1.48 3.70
C ASP A 133 14.47 0.89 3.70
N LEU A 134 14.19 -0.01 2.74
CA LEU A 134 12.87 -0.64 2.57
C LEU A 134 12.40 -1.27 3.88
N GLY A 135 11.21 -0.85 4.33
CA GLY A 135 10.59 -1.33 5.57
C GLY A 135 9.20 -1.92 5.36
N LEU A 136 8.53 -1.61 4.25
CA LEU A 136 7.18 -2.10 3.96
C LEU A 136 6.92 -2.19 2.47
N ILE A 137 6.27 -3.28 2.05
CA ILE A 137 5.68 -3.41 0.72
C ILE A 137 4.16 -3.49 0.88
N VAL A 138 3.41 -2.67 0.14
CA VAL A 138 1.94 -2.70 0.06
C VAL A 138 1.55 -3.05 -1.37
N VAL A 139 0.61 -3.99 -1.53
CA VAL A 139 0.08 -4.38 -2.84
C VAL A 139 -1.44 -4.32 -2.82
N ASP A 140 -2.03 -3.42 -3.57
CA ASP A 140 -3.48 -3.18 -3.65
C ASP A 140 -3.98 -3.40 -5.09
N TYR A 141 -4.57 -4.54 -5.42
CA TYR A 141 -4.85 -5.75 -4.68
C TYR A 141 -4.49 -6.99 -5.52
N LEU A 142 -4.34 -8.13 -4.85
CA LEU A 142 -3.81 -9.38 -5.39
C LEU A 142 -4.49 -9.86 -6.69
N GLN A 143 -5.82 -9.79 -6.77
CA GLN A 143 -6.56 -10.34 -7.90
C GLN A 143 -6.37 -9.59 -9.22
N LEU A 144 -5.80 -8.38 -9.18
CA LEU A 144 -5.47 -7.62 -10.40
C LEU A 144 -4.04 -7.85 -10.89
N LEU A 145 -3.22 -8.59 -10.13
CA LEU A 145 -1.88 -8.96 -10.56
C LEU A 145 -1.94 -10.06 -11.63
N HIS A 146 -0.89 -10.08 -12.43
CA HIS A 146 -0.61 -11.21 -13.30
C HIS A 146 0.26 -12.23 -12.54
N PRO A 147 0.03 -13.54 -12.71
CA PRO A 147 0.97 -14.54 -12.21
C PRO A 147 2.29 -14.46 -13.00
N ASP A 148 3.40 -14.84 -12.37
CA ASP A 148 4.69 -14.96 -13.08
C ASP A 148 4.62 -16.05 -14.16
N GLU A 149 3.84 -17.11 -13.90
CA GLU A 149 3.52 -18.18 -14.84
C GLU A 149 2.01 -18.44 -14.84
N LYS A 150 1.43 -18.69 -16.02
CA LYS A 150 0.00 -19.00 -16.13
C LYS A 150 -0.28 -20.39 -15.56
N SER A 151 -1.30 -20.48 -14.72
CA SER A 151 -1.77 -21.73 -14.14
C SER A 151 -3.13 -22.16 -14.73
N THR A 152 -3.53 -23.41 -14.44
CA THR A 152 -4.76 -24.01 -14.97
C THR A 152 -6.04 -23.47 -14.34
N SER A 153 -5.95 -22.82 -13.16
CA SER A 153 -7.09 -22.19 -12.51
C SER A 153 -6.69 -20.93 -11.78
N ARG A 154 -7.66 -20.01 -11.61
CA ARG A 154 -7.45 -18.75 -10.91
C ARG A 154 -7.10 -18.93 -9.45
N GLU A 155 -7.66 -19.94 -8.78
CA GLU A 155 -7.36 -20.26 -7.39
C GLU A 155 -5.88 -20.66 -7.22
N ARG A 156 -5.33 -21.44 -8.15
CA ARG A 156 -3.91 -21.80 -8.17
C ARG A 156 -3.03 -20.59 -8.39
N GLU A 157 -3.35 -19.72 -9.35
CA GLU A 157 -2.64 -18.46 -9.60
C GLU A 157 -2.57 -17.59 -8.33
N VAL A 158 -3.71 -17.42 -7.63
CA VAL A 158 -3.77 -16.66 -6.38
C VAL A 158 -2.92 -17.30 -5.29
N ALA A 159 -2.96 -18.63 -5.17
CA ALA A 159 -2.16 -19.36 -4.19
C ALA A 159 -0.66 -19.24 -4.48
N GLU A 160 -0.24 -19.35 -5.75
CA GLU A 160 1.15 -19.20 -6.20
C GLU A 160 1.66 -17.77 -5.98
N MET A 161 0.87 -16.75 -6.32
CA MET A 161 1.21 -15.35 -6.05
C MET A 161 1.34 -15.09 -4.55
N SER A 162 0.44 -15.63 -3.73
CA SER A 162 0.53 -15.50 -2.27
C SER A 162 1.81 -16.13 -1.70
N ARG A 163 2.20 -17.31 -2.20
CA ARG A 163 3.47 -17.95 -1.84
C ARG A 163 4.67 -17.12 -2.28
N ALA A 164 4.63 -16.55 -3.50
CA ALA A 164 5.69 -15.68 -4.02
C ALA A 164 5.87 -14.42 -3.16
N PHE A 165 4.78 -13.79 -2.71
CA PHE A 165 4.83 -12.65 -1.79
C PHE A 165 5.32 -13.03 -0.40
N LYS A 166 4.93 -14.20 0.12
CA LYS A 166 5.48 -14.72 1.38
C LYS A 166 6.99 -14.95 1.27
N GLN A 167 7.44 -15.57 0.19
CA GLN A 167 8.86 -15.77 -0.04
C GLN A 167 9.62 -14.45 -0.20
N MET A 168 9.02 -13.48 -0.89
CA MET A 168 9.56 -12.11 -1.01
C MET A 168 9.74 -11.44 0.36
N ALA A 169 8.74 -11.55 1.23
CA ALA A 169 8.83 -11.01 2.59
C ALA A 169 9.99 -11.62 3.38
N LEU A 170 10.17 -12.94 3.27
CA LEU A 170 11.27 -13.66 3.92
C LEU A 170 12.64 -13.28 3.36
N ASP A 171 12.78 -13.21 2.04
CA ASP A 171 14.05 -12.91 1.39
C ASP A 171 14.51 -11.47 1.63
N LEU A 172 13.57 -10.52 1.60
CA LEU A 172 13.86 -9.10 1.81
C LEU A 172 13.85 -8.70 3.29
N GLN A 173 13.40 -9.60 4.18
CA GLN A 173 13.26 -9.33 5.62
C GLN A 173 12.41 -8.09 5.91
N VAL A 174 11.31 -7.91 5.13
CA VAL A 174 10.32 -6.84 5.31
C VAL A 174 8.91 -7.43 5.32
N PRO A 175 7.95 -6.83 6.03
CA PRO A 175 6.55 -7.23 5.92
C PRO A 175 5.98 -6.84 4.55
N VAL A 176 5.11 -7.71 4.03
CA VAL A 176 4.30 -7.45 2.84
C VAL A 176 2.84 -7.37 3.24
N LEU A 177 2.21 -6.22 3.05
CA LEU A 177 0.77 -6.02 3.23
C LEU A 177 0.08 -6.20 1.89
N LEU A 178 -0.58 -7.34 1.73
CA LEU A 178 -1.27 -7.74 0.52
C LEU A 178 -2.78 -7.56 0.69
N LEU A 179 -3.39 -6.71 -0.13
CA LEU A 179 -4.82 -6.50 -0.11
C LEU A 179 -5.52 -7.55 -0.97
N SER A 180 -6.67 -8.02 -0.49
CA SER A 180 -7.49 -9.00 -1.19
C SER A 180 -8.96 -8.58 -1.18
N GLN A 181 -9.64 -8.78 -2.29
CA GLN A 181 -11.06 -8.51 -2.40
C GLN A 181 -11.85 -9.79 -2.14
N LEU A 182 -12.80 -9.71 -1.21
CA LEU A 182 -13.74 -10.80 -0.95
C LEU A 182 -14.90 -10.71 -1.94
N ASN A 183 -15.10 -11.76 -2.73
CA ASN A 183 -16.27 -11.89 -3.58
C ASN A 183 -17.51 -12.20 -2.72
N ARG A 184 -18.70 -11.79 -3.18
CA ARG A 184 -19.95 -12.31 -2.62
C ARG A 184 -20.01 -13.79 -3.01
N SER A 185 -20.00 -14.69 -2.03
CA SER A 185 -20.46 -16.06 -2.27
C SER A 185 -21.90 -15.95 -2.77
N ARG A 186 -22.17 -16.52 -3.94
CA ARG A 186 -23.54 -16.73 -4.40
C ARG A 186 -24.20 -17.81 -3.54
#